data_a1ad7c83b95f6955931dc7cb50ce68a6
#
_entry.id   a1ad7c83b95f6955931dc7cb50ce68a6
#
_cell.length_a   1.000
_cell.length_b   1.000
_cell.length_c   1.000
_cell.angle_alpha   90.00
_cell.angle_beta   90.00
_cell.angle_gamma   90.00
#
_symmetry.space_group_name_H-M   'P 1'
#
loop_
_entity.id
_entity.type
_entity.pdbx_description
1 polymer ?
#
loop_
_entity_poly.entity_id
_entity_poly.type
_entity_poly.pdbx_seq_one_letter_code
_entity_poly.pdbx_strand_id
1 'polypeptide(L)'
;MVKFYSGNYSVRQKSANADKCICYAEHHFNSADPSANYALAVVAANASLTSINWGMWYAQAAASLLGTKVFSPSSTWPGVALGGIDGRGNENLLYTDMPAILLEPLFVSNPKQAAQLKQATWQDALAKTLADSIRKFFPDGGLVAFSIGHKGKTSNPTDCGAAIHGGGHECEYAEIVLKKAATLLEK
;
A
#
# COMPACT_ATOMS: atom_id res chain seq x y z
N MET A 1 -8.16 10.53 12.48
CA MET A 1 -7.85 11.55 11.44
C MET A 1 -6.86 10.97 10.44
N VAL A 2 -6.97 11.39 9.17
CA VAL A 2 -6.06 10.97 8.09
C VAL A 2 -5.41 12.19 7.44
N LYS A 3 -4.10 12.11 7.13
CA LYS A 3 -3.39 13.14 6.37
C LYS A 3 -2.62 12.51 5.21
N PHE A 4 -2.70 13.14 4.03
CA PHE A 4 -1.98 12.70 2.84
C PHE A 4 -0.64 13.42 2.75
N TYR A 5 0.41 12.64 2.48
CA TYR A 5 1.78 13.12 2.33
C TYR A 5 2.26 12.90 0.90
N SER A 6 2.92 13.88 0.34
CA SER A 6 3.46 13.87 -1.03
C SER A 6 4.89 14.41 -1.06
N GLY A 7 5.54 14.33 -2.20
CA GLY A 7 6.93 14.69 -2.39
C GLY A 7 7.82 13.47 -2.65
N ASN A 8 9.13 13.66 -2.62
CA ASN A 8 10.08 12.55 -2.71
C ASN A 8 9.99 11.67 -1.46
N TYR A 9 10.40 10.41 -1.56
CA TYR A 9 10.21 9.40 -0.52
C TYR A 9 10.61 9.85 0.89
N SER A 10 11.83 10.36 1.04
CA SER A 10 12.30 10.82 2.35
C SER A 10 11.54 12.04 2.88
N VAL A 11 11.04 12.91 2.00
CA VAL A 11 10.29 14.12 2.39
C VAL A 11 8.94 13.75 3.01
N ARG A 12 8.17 12.87 2.32
CA ARG A 12 6.84 12.48 2.81
C ARG A 12 6.92 11.71 4.14
N GLN A 13 7.93 10.85 4.30
CA GLN A 13 8.17 10.10 5.53
C GLN A 13 8.55 11.02 6.70
N LYS A 14 9.53 11.91 6.50
CA LYS A 14 9.95 12.89 7.52
C LYS A 14 8.83 13.84 7.92
N SER A 15 7.96 14.21 6.99
CA SER A 15 6.78 15.03 7.31
C SER A 15 5.77 14.26 8.15
N ALA A 16 5.54 12.96 7.88
CA ALA A 16 4.69 12.11 8.70
C ALA A 16 5.27 11.90 10.11
N ASN A 17 6.62 11.77 10.23
CA ASN A 17 7.31 11.69 11.52
C ASN A 17 7.12 12.99 12.33
N ALA A 18 7.29 14.15 11.70
CA ALA A 18 7.12 15.47 12.35
C ALA A 18 5.69 15.66 12.89
N ASP A 19 4.70 15.16 12.19
CA ASP A 19 3.30 15.19 12.61
C ASP A 19 2.95 14.08 13.64
N LYS A 20 3.90 13.22 14.01
CA LYS A 20 3.73 12.12 14.97
C LYS A 20 2.60 11.16 14.56
N CYS A 21 2.55 10.80 13.28
CA CYS A 21 1.60 9.83 12.79
C CYS A 21 1.78 8.47 13.49
N ILE A 22 0.67 7.78 13.75
CA ILE A 22 0.68 6.47 14.42
C ILE A 22 1.06 5.33 13.50
N CYS A 23 0.82 5.49 12.20
CA CYS A 23 1.19 4.53 11.15
C CYS A 23 1.30 5.25 9.80
N TYR A 24 2.01 4.60 8.87
CA TYR A 24 2.21 5.09 7.50
C TYR A 24 1.85 3.99 6.50
N ALA A 25 0.94 4.28 5.58
CA ALA A 25 0.59 3.40 4.48
C ALA A 25 0.81 4.08 3.14
N GLU A 26 1.68 3.53 2.32
CA GLU A 26 1.87 3.91 0.93
C GLU A 26 1.16 2.92 0.02
N HIS A 27 0.26 3.37 -0.84
CA HIS A 27 -0.53 2.49 -1.69
C HIS A 27 -0.01 2.48 -3.12
N HIS A 28 0.29 1.29 -3.60
CA HIS A 28 0.69 0.92 -4.94
C HIS A 28 -0.19 -0.19 -5.49
N PHE A 29 -0.04 -0.45 -6.77
CA PHE A 29 -0.48 -1.70 -7.41
C PHE A 29 0.71 -2.29 -8.14
N ASN A 30 0.83 -3.61 -8.10
CA ASN A 30 1.95 -4.30 -8.69
C ASN A 30 1.83 -4.37 -10.23
N SER A 31 2.95 -4.54 -10.90
CA SER A 31 3.01 -4.77 -12.34
C SER A 31 4.15 -5.73 -12.69
N ALA A 32 3.83 -6.78 -13.43
CA ALA A 32 4.78 -7.78 -13.91
C ALA A 32 4.20 -8.49 -15.14
N ASP A 33 4.55 -9.77 -15.34
CA ASP A 33 3.91 -10.61 -16.35
C ASP A 33 2.38 -10.61 -16.17
N PRO A 34 1.58 -10.58 -17.27
CA PRO A 34 0.12 -10.56 -17.19
C PRO A 34 -0.52 -11.74 -16.45
N SER A 35 0.20 -12.83 -16.25
CA SER A 35 -0.26 -13.98 -15.46
C SER A 35 0.01 -13.82 -13.96
N ALA A 36 0.82 -12.85 -13.55
CA ALA A 36 1.15 -12.61 -12.15
C ALA A 36 -0.12 -12.33 -11.33
N ASN A 37 -0.24 -12.99 -10.17
CA ASN A 37 -1.49 -13.01 -9.42
C ASN A 37 -1.23 -13.35 -7.94
N TYR A 38 -0.85 -12.35 -7.16
CA TYR A 38 -0.74 -12.46 -5.70
C TYR A 38 -0.88 -11.08 -5.04
N ALA A 39 -1.22 -11.08 -3.77
CA ALA A 39 -1.21 -9.86 -2.94
C ALA A 39 0.04 -9.84 -2.06
N LEU A 40 0.62 -8.66 -1.89
CA LEU A 40 1.75 -8.47 -0.99
C LEU A 40 1.71 -7.10 -0.30
N ALA A 41 2.43 -7.01 0.81
CA ALA A 41 2.86 -5.77 1.41
C ALA A 41 4.40 -5.75 1.47
N VAL A 42 5.00 -4.61 1.18
CA VAL A 42 6.43 -4.39 1.37
C VAL A 42 6.64 -3.69 2.70
N VAL A 43 7.67 -4.10 3.44
CA VAL A 43 8.14 -3.41 4.65
C VAL A 43 9.62 -3.06 4.50
N ALA A 44 10.10 -2.02 5.19
CA ALA A 44 11.51 -1.64 5.13
C ALA A 44 12.42 -2.72 5.75
N ALA A 45 13.70 -2.70 5.40
CA ALA A 45 14.70 -3.61 5.97
C ALA A 45 14.84 -3.48 7.51
N ASN A 46 14.51 -2.31 8.05
CA ASN A 46 14.51 -2.01 9.49
C ASN A 46 13.09 -2.05 10.12
N ALA A 47 12.14 -2.69 9.45
CA ALA A 47 10.75 -2.70 9.88
C ALA A 47 10.55 -3.31 11.27
N SER A 48 9.64 -2.71 12.04
CA SER A 48 9.18 -3.26 13.31
C SER A 48 8.35 -4.53 13.11
N LEU A 49 8.24 -5.35 14.14
CA LEU A 49 7.34 -6.51 14.14
C LEU A 49 5.86 -6.09 13.90
N THR A 50 5.47 -4.90 14.34
CA THR A 50 4.14 -4.35 14.06
C THR A 50 3.94 -4.13 12.57
N SER A 51 4.92 -3.56 11.85
CA SER A 51 4.86 -3.39 10.39
C SER A 51 4.73 -4.73 9.68
N ILE A 52 5.53 -5.72 10.08
CA ILE A 52 5.53 -7.07 9.50
C ILE A 52 4.16 -7.75 9.71
N ASN A 53 3.67 -7.76 10.94
CA ASN A 53 2.38 -8.38 11.28
C ASN A 53 1.20 -7.67 10.59
N TRP A 54 1.24 -6.34 10.51
CA TRP A 54 0.24 -5.55 9.77
C TRP A 54 0.28 -5.88 8.28
N GLY A 55 1.47 -5.92 7.68
CA GLY A 55 1.65 -6.30 6.27
C GLY A 55 1.14 -7.70 5.97
N MET A 56 1.48 -8.70 6.80
CA MET A 56 0.97 -10.08 6.65
C MET A 56 -0.55 -10.14 6.69
N TRP A 57 -1.16 -9.48 7.68
CA TRP A 57 -2.62 -9.47 7.81
C TRP A 57 -3.27 -8.83 6.59
N TYR A 58 -2.78 -7.65 6.17
CA TYR A 58 -3.32 -6.95 5.01
C TYR A 58 -3.21 -7.78 3.72
N ALA A 59 -2.04 -8.36 3.45
CA ALA A 59 -1.82 -9.16 2.25
C ALA A 59 -2.73 -10.41 2.22
N GLN A 60 -2.92 -11.07 3.36
CA GLN A 60 -3.83 -12.22 3.49
C GLN A 60 -5.29 -11.81 3.26
N ALA A 61 -5.73 -10.69 3.86
CA ALA A 61 -7.09 -10.18 3.69
C ALA A 61 -7.36 -9.75 2.24
N ALA A 62 -6.41 -9.05 1.61
CA ALA A 62 -6.50 -8.66 0.20
C ALA A 62 -6.51 -9.87 -0.74
N ALA A 63 -5.67 -10.87 -0.48
CA ALA A 63 -5.64 -12.11 -1.25
C ALA A 63 -6.97 -12.88 -1.16
N SER A 64 -7.53 -12.99 0.04
CA SER A 64 -8.84 -13.61 0.26
C SER A 64 -9.96 -12.85 -0.46
N LEU A 65 -9.97 -11.52 -0.35
CA LEU A 65 -10.92 -10.65 -1.05
C LEU A 65 -10.88 -10.86 -2.57
N LEU A 66 -9.69 -10.88 -3.15
CA LEU A 66 -9.48 -10.91 -4.60
C LEU A 66 -9.50 -12.33 -5.19
N GLY A 67 -9.58 -13.37 -4.35
CA GLY A 67 -9.47 -14.78 -4.77
C GLY A 67 -8.11 -15.10 -5.37
N THR A 68 -7.04 -14.56 -4.79
CA THR A 68 -5.66 -14.73 -5.25
C THR A 68 -4.79 -15.38 -4.18
N LYS A 69 -3.49 -15.55 -4.47
CA LYS A 69 -2.49 -16.05 -3.52
C LYS A 69 -1.87 -14.90 -2.74
N VAL A 70 -1.26 -15.20 -1.61
CA VAL A 70 -0.31 -14.29 -0.98
C VAL A 70 1.07 -14.50 -1.59
N PHE A 71 1.88 -13.44 -1.64
CA PHE A 71 3.30 -13.55 -1.93
C PHE A 71 3.98 -14.48 -0.93
N SER A 72 4.72 -15.47 -1.42
CA SER A 72 5.39 -16.44 -0.56
C SER A 72 6.73 -16.85 -1.16
N PRO A 73 7.78 -16.02 -1.02
CA PRO A 73 9.11 -16.29 -1.55
C PRO A 73 9.88 -17.14 -0.59
N SER A 74 9.63 -18.11 0.02
CA SER A 74 10.40 -18.83 1.06
C SER A 74 10.48 -18.12 2.42
N SER A 75 9.68 -17.08 2.64
CA SER A 75 9.85 -16.25 3.83
C SER A 75 9.09 -16.77 5.03
N THR A 76 9.62 -16.46 6.19
CA THR A 76 8.97 -16.62 7.50
C THR A 76 7.69 -15.78 7.60
N TRP A 77 7.47 -14.83 6.68
CA TRP A 77 6.37 -13.87 6.69
C TRP A 77 5.52 -13.93 5.41
N PRO A 78 4.53 -14.84 5.32
CA PRO A 78 3.67 -14.95 4.15
C PRO A 78 2.94 -13.64 3.84
N GLY A 79 3.03 -13.17 2.60
CA GLY A 79 2.44 -11.91 2.16
C GLY A 79 3.31 -10.67 2.37
N VAL A 80 4.52 -10.82 2.91
CA VAL A 80 5.44 -9.70 3.13
C VAL A 80 6.72 -9.86 2.32
N ALA A 81 7.12 -8.82 1.60
CA ALA A 81 8.45 -8.66 1.02
C ALA A 81 9.27 -7.70 1.90
N LEU A 82 10.49 -8.11 2.23
CA LEU A 82 11.42 -7.27 2.98
C LEU A 82 12.20 -6.38 2.02
N GLY A 83 12.00 -5.08 2.12
CA GLY A 83 12.66 -4.09 1.28
C GLY A 83 14.18 -4.16 1.36
N GLY A 84 14.84 -3.99 0.24
CA GLY A 84 16.29 -4.13 0.12
C GLY A 84 16.77 -5.58 -0.02
N ILE A 85 16.18 -6.53 0.67
CA ILE A 85 16.50 -7.96 0.55
C ILE A 85 15.78 -8.57 -0.66
N ASP A 86 14.49 -8.30 -0.79
CA ASP A 86 13.66 -8.72 -1.92
C ASP A 86 13.68 -7.69 -3.08
N GLY A 87 14.60 -6.74 -3.02
CA GLY A 87 15.02 -5.91 -4.14
C GLY A 87 14.25 -4.61 -4.38
N ARG A 88 13.20 -4.26 -3.58
CA ARG A 88 12.39 -3.05 -3.87
C ARG A 88 11.71 -2.46 -2.64
N GLY A 89 11.21 -1.24 -2.79
CA GLY A 89 10.34 -0.60 -1.81
C GLY A 89 10.98 -0.11 -0.51
N ASN A 90 12.27 -0.39 -0.28
CA ASN A 90 12.93 -0.03 0.97
C ASN A 90 12.92 1.48 1.23
N GLU A 91 13.33 2.29 0.25
CA GLU A 91 13.41 3.74 0.39
C GLU A 91 12.04 4.42 0.59
N ASN A 92 10.97 3.75 0.20
CA ASN A 92 9.61 4.25 0.41
C ASN A 92 9.21 4.29 1.89
N LEU A 93 9.90 3.51 2.74
CA LEU A 93 9.51 3.29 4.14
C LEU A 93 10.65 3.44 5.15
N LEU A 94 11.92 3.46 4.67
CA LEU A 94 13.13 3.35 5.51
C LEU A 94 13.25 4.44 6.58
N TYR A 95 12.70 5.62 6.33
CA TYR A 95 12.83 6.81 7.18
C TYR A 95 11.60 7.09 8.03
N THR A 96 10.65 6.14 8.13
CA THR A 96 9.50 6.27 9.03
C THR A 96 9.86 5.88 10.44
N ASP A 97 9.41 6.67 11.42
CA ASP A 97 9.60 6.40 12.86
C ASP A 97 8.45 5.53 13.41
N MET A 98 7.32 5.51 12.71
CA MET A 98 6.13 4.70 13.05
C MET A 98 6.09 3.41 12.24
N PRO A 99 5.24 2.42 12.62
CA PRO A 99 4.96 1.27 11.76
C PRO A 99 4.51 1.68 10.37
N ALA A 100 5.12 1.08 9.34
CA ALA A 100 4.90 1.47 7.96
C ALA A 100 4.82 0.26 7.02
N ILE A 101 3.91 0.33 6.05
CA ILE A 101 3.76 -0.66 4.98
C ILE A 101 3.53 0.00 3.62
N LEU A 102 4.03 -0.62 2.56
CA LEU A 102 3.68 -0.32 1.18
C LEU A 102 2.78 -1.45 0.67
N LEU A 103 1.64 -1.09 0.12
CA LEU A 103 0.57 -2.01 -0.26
C LEU A 103 0.61 -2.30 -1.75
N GLU A 104 0.60 -3.57 -2.12
CA GLU A 104 0.48 -4.05 -3.50
C GLU A 104 -0.55 -5.20 -3.56
N PRO A 105 -1.85 -4.90 -3.44
CA PRO A 105 -2.87 -5.92 -3.29
C PRO A 105 -3.13 -6.74 -4.56
N LEU A 106 -2.81 -6.21 -5.74
CA LEU A 106 -3.07 -6.84 -7.02
C LEU A 106 -2.14 -6.33 -8.13
N PHE A 107 -2.15 -6.98 -9.29
CA PHE A 107 -1.37 -6.63 -10.48
C PHE A 107 -2.22 -5.89 -11.51
N VAL A 108 -1.85 -4.65 -11.82
CA VAL A 108 -2.53 -3.86 -12.86
C VAL A 108 -2.19 -4.32 -14.29
N SER A 109 -1.13 -5.10 -14.45
CA SER A 109 -0.78 -5.79 -15.70
C SER A 109 -1.65 -7.03 -15.95
N ASN A 110 -2.29 -7.59 -14.91
CA ASN A 110 -3.18 -8.74 -15.04
C ASN A 110 -4.57 -8.28 -15.51
N PRO A 111 -5.06 -8.74 -16.69
CA PRO A 111 -6.33 -8.25 -17.26
C PRO A 111 -7.54 -8.44 -16.34
N LYS A 112 -7.62 -9.57 -15.63
CA LYS A 112 -8.72 -9.87 -14.69
C LYS A 112 -8.69 -8.93 -13.49
N GLN A 113 -7.52 -8.75 -12.87
CA GLN A 113 -7.36 -7.88 -11.71
C GLN A 113 -7.51 -6.40 -12.05
N ALA A 114 -7.03 -5.97 -13.22
CA ALA A 114 -7.27 -4.63 -13.74
C ALA A 114 -8.77 -4.36 -13.95
N ALA A 115 -9.51 -5.32 -14.50
CA ALA A 115 -10.95 -5.20 -14.67
C ALA A 115 -11.71 -5.14 -13.31
N GLN A 116 -11.26 -5.89 -12.31
CA GLN A 116 -11.77 -5.78 -10.94
C GLN A 116 -11.51 -4.38 -10.38
N LEU A 117 -10.27 -3.90 -10.44
CA LEU A 117 -9.88 -2.59 -9.90
C LEU A 117 -10.68 -1.43 -10.47
N LYS A 118 -11.12 -1.52 -11.73
CA LYS A 118 -11.95 -0.48 -12.38
C LYS A 118 -13.38 -0.39 -11.85
N GLN A 119 -13.85 -1.37 -11.09
CA GLN A 119 -15.20 -1.37 -10.52
C GLN A 119 -15.20 -0.75 -9.12
N ALA A 120 -16.14 0.14 -8.86
CA ALA A 120 -16.26 0.85 -7.58
C ALA A 120 -16.38 -0.11 -6.38
N THR A 121 -17.09 -1.24 -6.56
CA THR A 121 -17.25 -2.26 -5.52
C THR A 121 -15.93 -2.86 -5.05
N TRP A 122 -14.97 -3.09 -5.94
CA TRP A 122 -13.65 -3.61 -5.58
C TRP A 122 -12.77 -2.54 -4.93
N GLN A 123 -12.89 -1.29 -5.39
CA GLN A 123 -12.22 -0.15 -4.75
C GLN A 123 -12.72 0.06 -3.32
N ASP A 124 -14.04 -0.03 -3.10
CA ASP A 124 -14.65 0.07 -1.77
C ASP A 124 -14.20 -1.07 -0.85
N ALA A 125 -14.13 -2.29 -1.39
CA ALA A 125 -13.69 -3.45 -0.62
C ALA A 125 -12.20 -3.36 -0.24
N LEU A 126 -11.32 -2.93 -1.14
CA LEU A 126 -9.90 -2.68 -0.85
C LEU A 126 -9.73 -1.57 0.19
N ALA A 127 -10.48 -0.48 0.05
CA ALA A 127 -10.48 0.63 1.00
C ALA A 127 -10.93 0.18 2.40
N LYS A 128 -11.98 -0.64 2.46
CA LYS A 128 -12.45 -1.24 3.72
C LYS A 128 -11.39 -2.16 4.33
N THR A 129 -10.75 -3.01 3.53
CA THR A 129 -9.67 -3.90 4.00
C THR A 129 -8.54 -3.09 4.64
N LEU A 130 -8.13 -1.98 4.02
CA LEU A 130 -7.11 -1.09 4.59
C LEU A 130 -7.59 -0.44 5.89
N ALA A 131 -8.79 0.13 5.91
CA ALA A 131 -9.34 0.78 7.10
C ALA A 131 -9.48 -0.21 8.28
N ASP A 132 -9.98 -1.42 8.02
CA ASP A 132 -10.09 -2.47 9.03
C ASP A 132 -8.73 -2.91 9.57
N SER A 133 -7.72 -2.99 8.70
CA SER A 133 -6.35 -3.31 9.11
C SER A 133 -5.78 -2.26 10.07
N ILE A 134 -6.00 -0.97 9.75
CA ILE A 134 -5.54 0.13 10.60
C ILE A 134 -6.23 0.10 11.95
N ARG A 135 -7.55 -0.06 12.00
CA ARG A 135 -8.29 -0.19 13.28
C ARG A 135 -7.83 -1.38 14.11
N LYS A 136 -7.48 -2.50 13.46
CA LYS A 136 -7.00 -3.70 14.14
C LYS A 136 -5.64 -3.50 14.80
N PHE A 137 -4.70 -2.87 14.08
CA PHE A 137 -3.31 -2.73 14.55
C PHE A 137 -3.06 -1.46 15.37
N PHE A 138 -3.95 -0.47 15.26
CA PHE A 138 -3.86 0.84 15.93
C PHE A 138 -5.21 1.19 16.59
N PRO A 139 -5.68 0.38 17.55
CA PRO A 139 -7.02 0.52 18.14
C PRO A 139 -7.23 1.81 18.93
N ASP A 140 -6.14 2.38 19.44
CA ASP A 140 -6.19 3.64 20.22
C ASP A 140 -6.39 4.88 19.34
N GLY A 141 -6.37 4.69 18.02
CA GLY A 141 -6.53 5.77 17.04
C GLY A 141 -5.35 6.72 17.01
N GLY A 142 -5.50 7.81 16.26
CA GLY A 142 -4.49 8.85 16.10
C GLY A 142 -4.45 9.38 14.66
N LEU A 143 -3.35 10.05 14.30
CA LEU A 143 -3.16 10.58 12.95
C LEU A 143 -2.53 9.49 12.06
N VAL A 144 -3.25 9.09 11.02
CA VAL A 144 -2.82 8.10 10.03
C VAL A 144 -2.17 8.83 8.85
N ALA A 145 -0.99 8.39 8.44
CA ALA A 145 -0.32 8.90 7.25
C ALA A 145 -0.65 8.04 6.03
N PHE A 146 -1.18 8.66 4.99
CA PHE A 146 -1.36 8.06 3.67
C PHE A 146 -0.43 8.69 2.63
N SER A 147 0.11 7.85 1.74
CA SER A 147 0.90 8.27 0.60
C SER A 147 0.44 7.54 -0.66
N ILE A 148 0.20 8.31 -1.71
CA ILE A 148 -0.15 7.74 -3.02
C ILE A 148 1.15 7.37 -3.72
N GLY A 149 1.30 6.12 -4.08
CA GLY A 149 2.44 5.62 -4.83
C GLY A 149 2.70 6.45 -6.09
N HIS A 150 3.95 6.67 -6.41
CA HIS A 150 4.42 7.46 -7.56
C HIS A 150 4.06 8.94 -7.53
N LYS A 151 2.86 9.31 -7.11
CA LYS A 151 2.29 10.65 -7.25
C LYS A 151 3.01 11.71 -6.41
N GLY A 152 3.23 12.88 -7.04
CA GLY A 152 3.69 14.09 -6.35
C GLY A 152 5.19 14.13 -6.02
N LYS A 153 6.02 13.30 -6.64
CA LYS A 153 7.48 13.40 -6.54
C LYS A 153 7.97 14.67 -7.23
N THR A 154 8.79 15.45 -6.54
CA THR A 154 9.43 16.63 -7.16
C THR A 154 10.53 16.24 -8.14
N SER A 155 11.18 15.08 -7.91
CA SER A 155 12.20 14.52 -8.82
C SER A 155 11.64 13.94 -10.12
N ASN A 156 10.36 13.56 -10.15
CA ASN A 156 9.65 13.07 -11.33
C ASN A 156 8.15 13.41 -11.21
N PRO A 157 7.75 14.66 -11.54
CA PRO A 157 6.37 15.13 -11.32
C PRO A 157 5.30 14.41 -12.16
N THR A 158 5.70 13.81 -13.27
CA THR A 158 4.79 13.08 -14.17
C THR A 158 4.69 11.59 -13.89
N ASP A 159 5.46 11.09 -12.92
CA ASP A 159 5.39 9.67 -12.53
C ASP A 159 4.01 9.35 -11.92
N CYS A 160 3.34 8.39 -12.53
CA CYS A 160 2.06 7.87 -12.05
C CYS A 160 2.03 6.34 -11.98
N GLY A 161 3.21 5.73 -12.01
CA GLY A 161 3.39 4.28 -11.91
C GLY A 161 3.01 3.53 -13.18
N ALA A 162 2.73 2.25 -13.03
CA ALA A 162 2.45 1.36 -14.14
C ALA A 162 1.15 1.71 -14.86
N ALA A 163 1.13 1.51 -16.19
CA ALA A 163 -0.08 1.55 -16.98
C ALA A 163 -0.99 0.36 -16.62
N ILE A 164 -2.28 0.62 -16.45
CA ILE A 164 -3.27 -0.41 -16.15
C ILE A 164 -3.77 -1.04 -17.44
N HIS A 165 -3.89 -2.35 -17.46
CA HIS A 165 -4.47 -3.05 -18.61
C HIS A 165 -5.87 -2.47 -18.96
N GLY A 166 -6.02 -2.00 -20.18
CA GLY A 166 -7.23 -1.34 -20.65
C GLY A 166 -7.37 0.15 -20.23
N GLY A 167 -6.26 0.81 -19.89
CA GLY A 167 -6.15 2.26 -19.70
C GLY A 167 -6.21 2.75 -18.26
N GLY A 168 -5.61 3.92 -18.02
CA GLY A 168 -5.38 4.53 -16.72
C GLY A 168 -4.01 4.16 -16.14
N HIS A 169 -3.67 4.76 -15.01
CA HIS A 169 -2.38 4.56 -14.33
C HIS A 169 -2.60 4.18 -12.85
N GLU A 170 -1.62 3.51 -12.31
CA GLU A 170 -1.58 2.99 -10.94
C GLU A 170 -1.95 4.05 -9.90
N CYS A 171 -1.33 5.23 -9.97
CA CYS A 171 -1.52 6.28 -8.97
C CYS A 171 -2.98 6.80 -8.90
N GLU A 172 -3.72 6.77 -10.01
CA GLU A 172 -5.12 7.23 -10.06
C GLU A 172 -6.02 6.35 -9.18
N TYR A 173 -5.84 5.05 -9.29
CA TYR A 173 -6.63 4.08 -8.52
C TYR A 173 -6.14 3.94 -7.07
N ALA A 174 -4.84 4.09 -6.83
CA ALA A 174 -4.30 4.17 -5.48
C ALA A 174 -4.90 5.36 -4.71
N GLU A 175 -5.01 6.52 -5.37
CA GLU A 175 -5.67 7.69 -4.80
C GLU A 175 -7.14 7.44 -4.47
N ILE A 176 -7.89 6.80 -5.37
CA ILE A 176 -9.30 6.47 -5.14
C ILE A 176 -9.45 5.58 -3.90
N VAL A 177 -8.68 4.49 -3.81
CA VAL A 177 -8.73 3.57 -2.68
C VAL A 177 -8.36 4.25 -1.37
N LEU A 178 -7.29 5.04 -1.36
CA LEU A 178 -6.87 5.77 -0.15
C LEU A 178 -7.88 6.82 0.30
N LYS A 179 -8.50 7.58 -0.61
CA LYS A 179 -9.56 8.56 -0.26
C LYS A 179 -10.78 7.88 0.34
N LYS A 180 -11.19 6.74 -0.20
CA LYS A 180 -12.29 5.93 0.36
C LYS A 180 -11.92 5.37 1.74
N ALA A 181 -10.69 4.88 1.94
CA ALA A 181 -10.22 4.41 3.23
C ALA A 181 -10.17 5.54 4.27
N ALA A 182 -9.70 6.73 3.88
CA ALA A 182 -9.72 7.92 4.75
C ALA A 182 -11.13 8.24 5.23
N THR A 183 -12.10 8.27 4.31
CA THR A 183 -13.52 8.50 4.66
C THR A 183 -14.07 7.45 5.64
N LEU A 184 -13.63 6.20 5.53
CA LEU A 184 -14.03 5.15 6.48
C LEU A 184 -13.39 5.32 7.86
N LEU A 185 -12.13 5.79 7.94
CA LEU A 185 -11.40 5.99 9.19
C LEU A 185 -11.87 7.23 9.98
N GLU A 186 -12.53 8.17 9.32
CA GLU A 186 -13.01 9.43 9.93
C GLU A 186 -14.47 9.34 10.44
N LYS A 187 -15.11 8.22 10.22
CA LYS A 187 -16.43 7.86 10.80
C LYS A 187 -16.29 7.17 12.13
#